data_a23da8ba769b72024c454e4121ce7f10
#
_entry.id   a23da8ba769b72024c454e4121ce7f10
#
_cell.length_a   1.000
_cell.length_b   1.000
_cell.length_c   1.000
_cell.angle_alpha   90.00
_cell.angle_beta   90.00
_cell.angle_gamma   90.00
#
_symmetry.space_group_name_H-M   'P 1'
#
loop_
_entity.id
_entity.type
_entity.pdbx_description
1 polymer ?
#
loop_
_entity_poly.entity_id
_entity_poly.type
_entity_poly.pdbx_seq_one_letter_code
_entity_poly.pdbx_strand_id
1 'polypeptide(L)'
;MKIVSRLKAVLLIIAAAMLWSSTAMADFAAAEFKLLISETAQNDRDIAEFYEESEYTSLWAGRSREVRERRAAFFEFLSTFEFHGLPSTQSEAQKLSNLIRHARTQSELAIAEIETTKAYLKYAQMMQTGLLKPGEIDDHIVRKVPYRDRKSYLTALAQSTPSAFFRALPPSSLEYSRLAAERQRLLRSIAQGGWGDTIEAGGLLEMGSSGSRVIALRNRLIALGYLENTYSERFDETLRDAVFNFQANNGLKADGIAGPSTISMINMSPESRLKSVVVAMERERWTNIDLGDRHVLVNLADFHVKIMDKGRVTFETRSVVGHPEEDRRSPEFSDEIEYMIVNPTWHVPRSIATKEYLPLLQEDRFALDYLNLFDAEGEIVERFGLDFTEFTEEDFPFDMKQAPSTSNALGLVKYMFPNRYNIYLHDTPAKSLFAEESRAFSHGCIRLGDPFDFGYALLALQTNDPEGVFHEALETGEETQIDLEQHVPIHIMYRTAVGSADGNMGYRRDVYGRDAQIWSALESAGVELGV
;
A
#
# COMPACT_ATOMS: atom_id res chain seq x y z
N MET A 1 -43.97 -73.80 -8.87
CA MET A 1 -42.85 -73.28 -8.07
C MET A 1 -41.49 -73.13 -8.81
N LYS A 2 -41.10 -74.06 -9.70
CA LYS A 2 -39.81 -74.00 -10.41
C LYS A 2 -39.65 -72.90 -11.49
N ILE A 3 -40.73 -72.38 -12.08
CA ILE A 3 -40.70 -71.32 -13.12
C ILE A 3 -40.47 -69.94 -12.51
N VAL A 4 -41.08 -69.65 -11.36
CA VAL A 4 -40.93 -68.34 -10.63
C VAL A 4 -39.52 -68.15 -10.08
N SER A 5 -38.86 -69.27 -9.66
CA SER A 5 -37.46 -69.23 -9.18
C SER A 5 -36.46 -68.97 -10.33
N ARG A 6 -36.70 -69.51 -11.53
CA ARG A 6 -35.85 -69.23 -12.69
C ARG A 6 -36.00 -67.80 -13.23
N LEU A 7 -37.20 -67.21 -13.19
CA LEU A 7 -37.44 -65.81 -13.55
C LEU A 7 -36.74 -64.84 -12.58
N LYS A 8 -36.78 -65.13 -11.27
CA LYS A 8 -36.05 -64.34 -10.25
C LYS A 8 -34.52 -64.41 -10.41
N ALA A 9 -33.98 -65.59 -10.77
CA ALA A 9 -32.55 -65.76 -11.03
C ALA A 9 -32.08 -65.03 -12.29
N VAL A 10 -32.87 -65.06 -13.37
CA VAL A 10 -32.59 -64.32 -14.60
C VAL A 10 -32.69 -62.81 -14.38
N LEU A 11 -33.66 -62.32 -13.67
CA LEU A 11 -33.76 -60.89 -13.28
C LEU A 11 -32.63 -60.41 -12.40
N LEU A 12 -32.13 -61.23 -11.48
CA LEU A 12 -30.94 -60.95 -10.67
C LEU A 12 -29.66 -60.91 -11.48
N ILE A 13 -29.49 -61.83 -12.45
CA ILE A 13 -28.33 -61.84 -13.37
C ILE A 13 -28.36 -60.61 -14.31
N ILE A 14 -29.52 -60.23 -14.83
CA ILE A 14 -29.69 -59.03 -15.66
C ILE A 14 -29.41 -57.77 -14.83
N ALA A 15 -29.91 -57.68 -13.59
CA ALA A 15 -29.65 -56.56 -12.69
C ALA A 15 -28.17 -56.49 -12.30
N ALA A 16 -27.51 -57.63 -12.02
CA ALA A 16 -26.06 -57.71 -11.77
C ALA A 16 -25.24 -57.31 -13.02
N ALA A 17 -25.62 -57.79 -14.22
CA ALA A 17 -24.94 -57.40 -15.45
C ALA A 17 -25.17 -55.92 -15.80
N MET A 18 -26.32 -55.33 -15.52
CA MET A 18 -26.54 -53.87 -15.66
C MET A 18 -25.75 -53.06 -14.64
N LEU A 19 -25.58 -53.52 -13.40
CA LEU A 19 -24.74 -52.91 -12.39
C LEU A 19 -23.24 -52.99 -12.76
N TRP A 20 -22.78 -54.13 -13.28
CA TRP A 20 -21.40 -54.26 -13.76
C TRP A 20 -21.12 -53.42 -15.02
N SER A 21 -22.04 -53.31 -15.93
CA SER A 21 -21.87 -52.45 -17.12
C SER A 21 -21.90 -50.95 -16.73
N SER A 22 -22.68 -50.56 -15.72
CA SER A 22 -22.73 -49.17 -15.24
C SER A 22 -21.47 -48.77 -14.49
N THR A 23 -20.85 -49.66 -13.70
CA THR A 23 -19.57 -49.39 -13.02
C THR A 23 -18.43 -49.34 -14.02
N ALA A 24 -18.33 -50.26 -14.96
CA ALA A 24 -17.30 -50.25 -16.01
C ALA A 24 -17.38 -49.00 -16.90
N MET A 25 -18.60 -48.54 -17.24
CA MET A 25 -18.78 -47.28 -17.99
C MET A 25 -18.42 -46.05 -17.14
N ALA A 26 -18.69 -46.06 -15.82
CA ALA A 26 -18.29 -44.98 -14.93
C ALA A 26 -16.75 -44.89 -14.75
N ASP A 27 -16.09 -46.04 -14.63
CA ASP A 27 -14.64 -46.13 -14.52
C ASP A 27 -13.95 -45.68 -15.83
N PHE A 28 -14.48 -46.04 -16.98
CA PHE A 28 -13.99 -45.58 -18.28
C PHE A 28 -14.14 -44.06 -18.44
N ALA A 29 -15.31 -43.51 -18.10
CA ALA A 29 -15.56 -42.08 -18.15
C ALA A 29 -14.64 -41.29 -17.18
N ALA A 30 -14.35 -41.84 -15.99
CA ALA A 30 -13.41 -41.26 -15.06
C ALA A 30 -11.96 -41.29 -15.57
N ALA A 31 -11.54 -42.39 -16.20
CA ALA A 31 -10.21 -42.48 -16.82
C ALA A 31 -10.05 -41.52 -18.01
N GLU A 32 -11.08 -41.39 -18.85
CA GLU A 32 -11.11 -40.43 -19.97
C GLU A 32 -11.02 -38.99 -19.43
N PHE A 33 -11.78 -38.63 -18.41
CA PHE A 33 -11.72 -37.31 -17.77
C PHE A 33 -10.34 -37.00 -17.22
N LYS A 34 -9.69 -37.94 -16.54
CA LYS A 34 -8.31 -37.79 -16.03
C LYS A 34 -7.32 -37.48 -17.15
N LEU A 35 -7.37 -38.24 -18.24
CA LEU A 35 -6.52 -38.03 -19.41
C LEU A 35 -6.72 -36.63 -19.99
N LEU A 36 -7.98 -36.23 -20.20
CA LEU A 36 -8.33 -34.94 -20.80
C LEU A 36 -7.94 -33.76 -19.91
N ILE A 37 -8.07 -33.87 -18.58
CA ILE A 37 -7.54 -32.85 -17.66
C ILE A 37 -6.03 -32.76 -17.78
N SER A 38 -5.31 -33.88 -17.78
CA SER A 38 -3.86 -33.89 -17.93
C SER A 38 -3.41 -33.21 -19.23
N GLU A 39 -4.07 -33.53 -20.37
CA GLU A 39 -3.79 -32.90 -21.65
C GLU A 39 -4.13 -31.40 -21.67
N THR A 40 -5.26 -31.00 -21.09
CA THR A 40 -5.70 -29.60 -21.07
C THR A 40 -4.84 -28.74 -20.12
N ALA A 41 -4.34 -29.33 -19.06
CA ALA A 41 -3.48 -28.66 -18.06
C ALA A 41 -2.00 -28.62 -18.43
N GLN A 42 -1.54 -29.42 -19.43
CA GLN A 42 -0.11 -29.62 -19.73
C GLN A 42 0.72 -28.34 -19.93
N ASN A 43 0.08 -27.24 -20.37
CA ASN A 43 0.72 -25.94 -20.60
C ASN A 43 0.76 -25.05 -19.34
N ASP A 44 0.24 -25.52 -18.19
CA ASP A 44 0.23 -24.81 -16.93
C ASP A 44 0.70 -25.78 -15.83
N ARG A 45 1.99 -25.70 -15.51
CA ARG A 45 2.66 -26.63 -14.59
C ARG A 45 1.99 -26.69 -13.22
N ASP A 46 1.62 -25.55 -12.65
CA ASP A 46 1.04 -25.51 -11.30
C ASP A 46 -0.32 -26.20 -11.23
N ILE A 47 -1.12 -26.02 -12.31
CA ILE A 47 -2.42 -26.69 -12.46
C ILE A 47 -2.23 -28.18 -12.69
N ALA A 48 -1.29 -28.57 -13.55
CA ALA A 48 -1.01 -29.99 -13.87
C ALA A 48 -0.56 -30.75 -12.62
N GLU A 49 0.42 -30.23 -11.88
CA GLU A 49 0.92 -30.83 -10.64
C GLU A 49 -0.19 -30.95 -9.57
N PHE A 50 -1.04 -29.92 -9.43
CA PHE A 50 -2.15 -29.99 -8.46
C PHE A 50 -3.14 -31.13 -8.81
N TYR A 51 -3.56 -31.22 -10.09
CA TYR A 51 -4.50 -32.28 -10.47
C TYR A 51 -3.89 -33.66 -10.40
N GLU A 52 -2.60 -33.82 -10.70
CA GLU A 52 -1.90 -35.09 -10.52
C GLU A 52 -1.89 -35.51 -9.04
N GLU A 53 -1.49 -34.61 -8.14
CA GLU A 53 -1.45 -34.87 -6.68
C GLU A 53 -2.84 -35.12 -6.06
N SER A 54 -3.88 -34.46 -6.59
CA SER A 54 -5.27 -34.65 -6.15
C SER A 54 -5.98 -35.83 -6.84
N GLU A 55 -5.22 -36.70 -7.53
CA GLU A 55 -5.75 -37.83 -8.32
C GLU A 55 -6.83 -37.39 -9.33
N TYR A 56 -6.69 -36.18 -9.87
CA TYR A 56 -7.63 -35.56 -10.81
C TYR A 56 -9.04 -35.36 -10.25
N THR A 57 -9.15 -35.12 -8.95
CA THR A 57 -10.41 -34.81 -8.31
C THR A 57 -10.95 -33.46 -8.82
N SER A 58 -12.17 -33.47 -9.34
CA SER A 58 -12.81 -32.26 -9.89
C SER A 58 -13.08 -31.21 -8.80
N LEU A 59 -12.67 -29.96 -9.05
CA LEU A 59 -13.02 -28.80 -8.26
C LEU A 59 -14.35 -28.18 -8.71
N TRP A 60 -14.63 -28.17 -10.01
CA TRP A 60 -15.67 -27.33 -10.62
C TRP A 60 -16.71 -28.08 -11.46
N ALA A 61 -16.30 -29.04 -12.30
CA ALA A 61 -17.15 -29.67 -13.28
C ALA A 61 -17.97 -30.87 -12.75
N GLY A 62 -17.69 -31.34 -11.54
CA GLY A 62 -18.36 -32.48 -10.92
C GLY A 62 -19.81 -32.20 -10.50
N ARG A 63 -20.53 -33.27 -10.14
CA ARG A 63 -21.94 -33.25 -9.71
C ARG A 63 -22.12 -33.43 -8.19
N SER A 64 -21.03 -33.60 -7.44
CA SER A 64 -21.10 -33.74 -5.98
C SER A 64 -21.67 -32.49 -5.31
N ARG A 65 -22.17 -32.63 -4.09
CA ARG A 65 -22.66 -31.49 -3.31
C ARG A 65 -21.53 -30.47 -3.07
N GLU A 66 -20.36 -30.95 -2.74
CA GLU A 66 -19.17 -30.15 -2.47
C GLU A 66 -18.75 -29.29 -3.66
N VAL A 67 -18.69 -29.89 -4.87
CA VAL A 67 -18.40 -29.16 -6.10
C VAL A 67 -19.45 -28.09 -6.39
N ARG A 68 -20.73 -28.36 -6.15
CA ARG A 68 -21.79 -27.35 -6.34
C ARG A 68 -21.64 -26.18 -5.36
N GLU A 69 -21.34 -26.48 -4.08
CA GLU A 69 -21.12 -25.46 -3.06
C GLU A 69 -19.89 -24.60 -3.40
N ARG A 70 -18.79 -25.23 -3.87
CA ARG A 70 -17.58 -24.52 -4.30
C ARG A 70 -17.85 -23.59 -5.49
N ARG A 71 -18.57 -24.06 -6.49
CA ARG A 71 -19.00 -23.20 -7.63
C ARG A 71 -19.85 -22.02 -7.18
N ALA A 72 -20.85 -22.27 -6.33
CA ALA A 72 -21.72 -21.22 -5.82
C ALA A 72 -20.92 -20.15 -5.08
N ALA A 73 -20.00 -20.57 -4.20
CA ALA A 73 -19.13 -19.66 -3.47
C ALA A 73 -18.18 -18.87 -4.40
N PHE A 74 -17.66 -19.50 -5.46
CA PHE A 74 -16.81 -18.82 -6.43
C PHE A 74 -17.57 -17.77 -7.26
N PHE A 75 -18.78 -18.07 -7.72
CA PHE A 75 -19.60 -17.08 -8.44
C PHE A 75 -20.07 -15.94 -7.52
N GLU A 76 -20.37 -16.22 -6.25
CA GLU A 76 -20.62 -15.19 -5.24
C GLU A 76 -19.39 -14.31 -5.05
N PHE A 77 -18.21 -14.90 -4.91
CA PHE A 77 -16.94 -14.17 -4.81
C PHE A 77 -16.70 -13.26 -6.02
N LEU A 78 -16.89 -13.75 -7.24
CA LEU A 78 -16.78 -12.94 -8.44
C LEU A 78 -17.71 -11.72 -8.40
N SER A 79 -18.91 -11.84 -7.88
CA SER A 79 -19.87 -10.73 -7.81
C SER A 79 -19.45 -9.63 -6.83
N THR A 80 -18.44 -9.86 -5.98
CA THR A 80 -17.95 -8.86 -5.00
C THR A 80 -16.87 -7.93 -5.57
N PHE A 81 -16.34 -8.17 -6.78
CA PHE A 81 -15.18 -7.46 -7.31
C PHE A 81 -15.38 -5.94 -7.39
N GLU A 82 -16.51 -5.49 -7.91
CA GLU A 82 -16.83 -4.07 -7.97
C GLU A 82 -16.92 -3.44 -6.58
N PHE A 83 -17.41 -4.17 -5.56
CA PHE A 83 -17.41 -3.71 -4.18
C PHE A 83 -15.98 -3.44 -3.68
N HIS A 84 -15.01 -4.21 -4.13
CA HIS A 84 -13.61 -4.07 -3.79
C HIS A 84 -12.84 -3.09 -4.71
N GLY A 85 -13.52 -2.34 -5.59
CA GLY A 85 -12.87 -1.41 -6.53
C GLY A 85 -12.00 -2.12 -7.58
N LEU A 86 -12.39 -3.32 -7.97
CA LEU A 86 -11.79 -4.14 -9.02
C LEU A 86 -12.69 -4.17 -10.26
N PRO A 87 -12.18 -4.56 -11.44
CA PRO A 87 -12.99 -4.64 -12.66
C PRO A 87 -14.21 -5.55 -12.51
N SER A 88 -15.28 -5.23 -13.22
CA SER A 88 -16.46 -6.09 -13.28
C SER A 88 -16.12 -7.46 -13.84
N THR A 89 -16.60 -8.49 -13.16
CA THR A 89 -16.41 -9.90 -13.54
C THR A 89 -17.65 -10.53 -14.14
N GLN A 90 -18.72 -9.75 -14.38
CA GLN A 90 -20.02 -10.26 -14.83
C GLN A 90 -19.92 -11.05 -16.14
N SER A 91 -19.19 -10.54 -17.12
CA SER A 91 -18.99 -11.22 -18.42
C SER A 91 -18.26 -12.55 -18.26
N GLU A 92 -17.20 -12.60 -17.45
CA GLU A 92 -16.44 -13.83 -17.22
C GLU A 92 -17.26 -14.85 -16.41
N ALA A 93 -17.97 -14.41 -15.38
CA ALA A 93 -18.87 -15.26 -14.61
C ALA A 93 -19.95 -15.89 -15.51
N GLN A 94 -20.53 -15.11 -16.44
CA GLN A 94 -21.52 -15.62 -17.40
C GLN A 94 -20.90 -16.64 -18.35
N LYS A 95 -19.70 -16.37 -18.89
CA LYS A 95 -18.94 -17.28 -19.76
C LYS A 95 -18.67 -18.62 -19.05
N LEU A 96 -18.11 -18.59 -17.84
CA LEU A 96 -17.81 -19.78 -17.05
C LEU A 96 -19.07 -20.57 -16.66
N SER A 97 -20.13 -19.86 -16.25
CA SER A 97 -21.42 -20.47 -15.95
C SER A 97 -22.01 -21.21 -17.18
N ASN A 98 -21.93 -20.61 -18.35
CA ASN A 98 -22.37 -21.23 -19.59
C ASN A 98 -21.52 -22.46 -19.96
N LEU A 99 -20.19 -22.33 -19.82
CA LEU A 99 -19.24 -23.42 -20.07
C LEU A 99 -19.57 -24.65 -19.21
N ILE A 100 -19.74 -24.47 -17.91
CA ILE A 100 -20.09 -25.55 -16.97
C ILE A 100 -21.49 -26.11 -17.24
N ARG A 101 -22.48 -25.27 -17.53
CA ARG A 101 -23.87 -25.65 -17.71
C ARG A 101 -24.08 -26.51 -18.98
N HIS A 102 -23.36 -26.21 -20.04
CA HIS A 102 -23.53 -26.85 -21.32
C HIS A 102 -22.59 -28.04 -21.56
N ALA A 103 -21.60 -28.26 -20.70
CA ALA A 103 -20.71 -29.43 -20.82
C ALA A 103 -21.49 -30.74 -20.68
N ARG A 104 -21.36 -31.63 -21.69
CA ARG A 104 -22.02 -32.94 -21.75
C ARG A 104 -21.02 -34.08 -21.93
N THR A 105 -19.95 -33.85 -22.65
CA THR A 105 -18.87 -34.81 -22.92
C THR A 105 -17.76 -34.67 -21.85
N GLN A 106 -16.92 -35.71 -21.71
CA GLN A 106 -15.79 -35.66 -20.81
C GLN A 106 -14.79 -34.56 -21.21
N SER A 107 -14.63 -34.32 -22.52
CA SER A 107 -13.77 -33.25 -23.03
C SER A 107 -14.32 -31.87 -22.65
N GLU A 108 -15.60 -31.60 -22.81
CA GLU A 108 -16.22 -30.34 -22.40
C GLU A 108 -16.15 -30.13 -20.90
N LEU A 109 -16.30 -31.19 -20.09
CA LEU A 109 -16.13 -31.12 -18.63
C LEU A 109 -14.69 -30.81 -18.25
N ALA A 110 -13.69 -31.42 -18.89
CA ALA A 110 -12.27 -31.14 -18.65
C ALA A 110 -11.91 -29.70 -19.01
N ILE A 111 -12.41 -29.18 -20.13
CA ILE A 111 -12.22 -27.77 -20.52
C ILE A 111 -12.87 -26.85 -19.49
N ALA A 112 -14.11 -27.13 -19.07
CA ALA A 112 -14.80 -26.33 -18.05
C ALA A 112 -14.06 -26.32 -16.71
N GLU A 113 -13.51 -27.46 -16.31
CA GLU A 113 -12.69 -27.62 -15.11
C GLU A 113 -11.45 -26.71 -15.15
N ILE A 114 -10.65 -26.83 -16.19
CA ILE A 114 -9.38 -26.12 -16.31
C ILE A 114 -9.59 -24.62 -16.53
N GLU A 115 -10.54 -24.20 -17.38
CA GLU A 115 -10.82 -22.78 -17.59
C GLU A 115 -11.35 -22.10 -16.32
N THR A 116 -12.19 -22.80 -15.53
CA THR A 116 -12.65 -22.28 -14.25
C THR A 116 -11.51 -22.22 -13.23
N THR A 117 -10.59 -23.19 -13.24
CA THR A 117 -9.37 -23.19 -12.40
C THR A 117 -8.46 -22.00 -12.73
N LYS A 118 -8.21 -21.74 -14.01
CA LYS A 118 -7.43 -20.58 -14.45
C LYS A 118 -8.07 -19.26 -14.01
N ALA A 119 -9.37 -19.13 -14.21
CA ALA A 119 -10.12 -17.95 -13.77
C ALA A 119 -10.05 -17.79 -12.23
N TYR A 120 -10.24 -18.87 -11.48
CA TYR A 120 -10.11 -18.83 -10.03
C TYR A 120 -8.73 -18.33 -9.59
N LEU A 121 -7.64 -18.87 -10.12
CA LEU A 121 -6.28 -18.45 -9.78
C LEU A 121 -6.05 -16.98 -10.08
N LYS A 122 -6.48 -16.51 -11.26
CA LYS A 122 -6.39 -15.10 -11.66
C LYS A 122 -7.11 -14.19 -10.67
N TYR A 123 -8.36 -14.49 -10.36
CA TYR A 123 -9.21 -13.62 -9.52
C TYR A 123 -8.85 -13.72 -8.03
N ALA A 124 -8.44 -14.88 -7.54
CA ALA A 124 -7.95 -15.04 -6.17
C ALA A 124 -6.67 -14.21 -5.93
N GLN A 125 -5.71 -14.27 -6.84
CA GLN A 125 -4.50 -13.46 -6.78
C GLN A 125 -4.83 -11.96 -6.84
N MET A 126 -5.68 -11.54 -7.79
CA MET A 126 -6.09 -10.14 -7.94
C MET A 126 -6.73 -9.59 -6.66
N MET A 127 -7.59 -10.36 -6.01
CA MET A 127 -8.23 -9.96 -4.77
C MET A 127 -7.24 -9.85 -3.60
N GLN A 128 -6.27 -10.75 -3.51
CA GLN A 128 -5.35 -10.83 -2.39
C GLN A 128 -4.15 -9.88 -2.51
N THR A 129 -3.58 -9.74 -3.73
CA THR A 129 -2.31 -9.05 -3.95
C THR A 129 -2.37 -7.90 -4.96
N GLY A 130 -3.57 -7.59 -5.46
CA GLY A 130 -3.80 -6.47 -6.37
C GLY A 130 -3.86 -6.85 -7.84
N LEU A 131 -4.40 -5.92 -8.61
CA LEU A 131 -4.55 -6.00 -10.07
C LEU A 131 -3.26 -5.60 -10.78
N LEU A 132 -2.55 -4.62 -10.22
CA LEU A 132 -1.38 -3.99 -10.84
C LEU A 132 -0.09 -4.48 -10.19
N LYS A 133 1.02 -4.33 -10.92
CA LYS A 133 2.37 -4.53 -10.40
C LYS A 133 2.99 -3.16 -10.09
N PRO A 134 3.26 -2.84 -8.83
CA PRO A 134 3.67 -1.49 -8.42
C PRO A 134 4.91 -0.97 -9.16
N GLY A 135 5.95 -1.78 -9.33
CA GLY A 135 7.17 -1.37 -10.02
C GLY A 135 7.05 -1.17 -11.54
N GLU A 136 5.93 -1.57 -12.16
CA GLU A 136 5.64 -1.25 -13.57
C GLU A 136 4.96 0.13 -13.72
N ILE A 137 4.59 0.79 -12.61
CA ILE A 137 3.91 2.08 -12.58
C ILE A 137 4.89 3.21 -12.25
N ASP A 138 5.68 3.02 -11.19
CA ASP A 138 6.68 3.99 -10.71
C ASP A 138 7.83 3.19 -10.06
N ASP A 139 9.06 3.40 -10.53
CA ASP A 139 10.27 2.71 -10.06
C ASP A 139 10.56 2.96 -8.57
N HIS A 140 9.98 4.02 -7.97
CA HIS A 140 10.07 4.30 -6.54
C HIS A 140 9.01 3.55 -5.71
N ILE A 141 8.08 2.82 -6.32
CA ILE A 141 7.16 1.92 -5.60
C ILE A 141 7.79 0.53 -5.51
N VAL A 142 8.74 0.37 -4.60
CA VAL A 142 9.57 -0.84 -4.47
C VAL A 142 8.94 -1.82 -3.48
N ARG A 143 7.71 -2.23 -3.73
CA ARG A 143 6.99 -3.17 -2.88
C ARG A 143 7.28 -4.61 -3.27
N LYS A 144 7.66 -5.43 -2.28
CA LYS A 144 7.63 -6.89 -2.42
C LYS A 144 6.19 -7.35 -2.19
N VAL A 145 5.43 -7.43 -3.28
CA VAL A 145 4.05 -7.94 -3.21
C VAL A 145 4.08 -9.40 -2.76
N PRO A 146 3.28 -9.81 -1.76
CA PRO A 146 3.31 -11.16 -1.20
C PRO A 146 2.57 -12.15 -2.09
N TYR A 147 3.07 -12.35 -3.31
CA TYR A 147 2.50 -13.33 -4.24
C TYR A 147 2.56 -14.72 -3.63
N ARG A 148 1.39 -15.31 -3.50
CA ARG A 148 1.25 -16.69 -3.07
C ARG A 148 1.51 -17.61 -4.25
N ASP A 149 2.17 -18.74 -3.99
CA ASP A 149 2.32 -19.81 -4.97
C ASP A 149 0.95 -20.27 -5.50
N ARG A 150 0.81 -20.41 -6.80
CA ARG A 150 -0.46 -20.71 -7.47
C ARG A 150 -1.03 -22.07 -7.05
N LYS A 151 -0.20 -23.10 -6.93
CA LYS A 151 -0.62 -24.42 -6.45
C LYS A 151 -1.15 -24.36 -5.02
N SER A 152 -0.55 -23.50 -4.17
CA SER A 152 -1.03 -23.30 -2.79
C SER A 152 -2.44 -22.70 -2.71
N TYR A 153 -2.85 -21.87 -3.68
CA TYR A 153 -4.25 -21.43 -3.77
C TYR A 153 -5.20 -22.60 -4.02
N LEU A 154 -4.85 -23.49 -4.95
CA LEU A 154 -5.66 -24.66 -5.30
C LEU A 154 -5.80 -25.62 -4.11
N THR A 155 -4.68 -25.94 -3.47
CA THR A 155 -4.65 -26.80 -2.27
C THR A 155 -5.48 -26.20 -1.14
N ALA A 156 -5.33 -24.90 -0.86
CA ALA A 156 -6.06 -24.24 0.20
C ALA A 156 -7.59 -24.21 -0.07
N LEU A 157 -7.99 -23.97 -1.32
CA LEU A 157 -9.41 -24.02 -1.70
C LEU A 157 -9.98 -25.45 -1.55
N ALA A 158 -9.22 -26.46 -1.99
CA ALA A 158 -9.65 -27.85 -1.92
C ALA A 158 -9.85 -28.32 -0.47
N GLN A 159 -9.04 -27.82 0.48
CA GLN A 159 -9.04 -28.20 1.89
C GLN A 159 -9.92 -27.32 2.78
N SER A 160 -10.45 -26.23 2.28
CA SER A 160 -11.21 -25.25 3.06
C SER A 160 -12.71 -25.34 2.81
N THR A 161 -13.52 -24.79 3.73
CA THR A 161 -14.91 -24.44 3.44
C THR A 161 -14.93 -23.32 2.39
N PRO A 162 -15.52 -23.52 1.19
CA PRO A 162 -15.36 -22.60 0.07
C PRO A 162 -15.74 -21.14 0.39
N SER A 163 -16.89 -20.91 1.01
CA SER A 163 -17.33 -19.55 1.36
C SER A 163 -16.43 -18.87 2.41
N ALA A 164 -15.83 -19.62 3.34
CA ALA A 164 -14.88 -19.08 4.30
C ALA A 164 -13.56 -18.71 3.61
N PHE A 165 -13.09 -19.58 2.71
CA PHE A 165 -11.89 -19.33 1.93
C PHE A 165 -11.99 -18.03 1.12
N PHE A 166 -13.06 -17.85 0.33
CA PHE A 166 -13.21 -16.65 -0.49
C PHE A 166 -13.37 -15.37 0.33
N ARG A 167 -14.03 -15.44 1.49
CA ARG A 167 -14.13 -14.29 2.41
C ARG A 167 -12.80 -13.89 3.05
N ALA A 168 -11.85 -14.81 3.12
CA ALA A 168 -10.51 -14.56 3.69
C ALA A 168 -9.49 -14.06 2.67
N LEU A 169 -9.83 -13.99 1.37
CA LEU A 169 -8.90 -13.53 0.32
C LEU A 169 -8.61 -12.01 0.36
N PRO A 170 -9.61 -11.12 0.55
CA PRO A 170 -9.32 -9.68 0.66
C PRO A 170 -8.40 -9.40 1.86
N PRO A 171 -7.62 -8.31 1.84
CA PRO A 171 -6.83 -7.90 3.00
C PRO A 171 -7.69 -7.79 4.26
N SER A 172 -7.18 -8.34 5.37
CA SER A 172 -7.87 -8.36 6.66
C SER A 172 -7.58 -7.13 7.54
N SER A 173 -6.77 -6.18 7.04
CA SER A 173 -6.42 -4.98 7.78
C SER A 173 -7.65 -4.12 8.09
N LEU A 174 -7.61 -3.47 9.27
CA LEU A 174 -8.65 -2.51 9.65
C LEU A 174 -8.73 -1.36 8.62
N GLU A 175 -7.59 -0.96 8.07
CA GLU A 175 -7.50 0.09 7.06
C GLU A 175 -8.24 -0.29 5.78
N TYR A 176 -8.03 -1.52 5.26
CA TYR A 176 -8.77 -1.99 4.09
C TYR A 176 -10.29 -2.00 4.32
N SER A 177 -10.71 -2.41 5.50
CA SER A 177 -12.14 -2.43 5.87
C SER A 177 -12.75 -1.02 5.92
N ARG A 178 -11.99 -0.04 6.45
CA ARG A 178 -12.39 1.39 6.46
C ARG A 178 -12.48 1.95 5.04
N LEU A 179 -11.50 1.67 4.19
CA LEU A 179 -11.51 2.09 2.78
C LEU A 179 -12.71 1.51 2.02
N ALA A 180 -13.04 0.23 2.23
CA ALA A 180 -14.20 -0.39 1.61
C ALA A 180 -15.52 0.25 2.07
N ALA A 181 -15.64 0.57 3.37
CA ALA A 181 -16.80 1.28 3.91
C ALA A 181 -16.92 2.71 3.34
N GLU A 182 -15.80 3.43 3.27
CA GLU A 182 -15.73 4.78 2.70
C GLU A 182 -16.09 4.78 1.22
N ARG A 183 -15.61 3.81 0.44
CA ARG A 183 -16.01 3.63 -0.96
C ARG A 183 -17.53 3.57 -1.09
N GLN A 184 -18.21 2.79 -0.24
CA GLN A 184 -19.66 2.69 -0.27
C GLN A 184 -20.34 4.00 0.16
N ARG A 185 -19.77 4.73 1.12
CA ARG A 185 -20.27 6.04 1.54
C ARG A 185 -20.20 7.05 0.41
N LEU A 186 -19.07 7.11 -0.30
CA LEU A 186 -18.86 8.01 -1.43
C LEU A 186 -19.79 7.70 -2.60
N LEU A 187 -19.97 6.43 -2.96
CA LEU A 187 -20.93 6.02 -3.99
C LEU A 187 -22.36 6.46 -3.67
N ARG A 188 -22.79 6.30 -2.42
CA ARG A 188 -24.12 6.80 -2.00
C ARG A 188 -24.20 8.31 -2.09
N SER A 189 -23.14 9.04 -1.70
CA SER A 189 -23.10 10.50 -1.80
C SER A 189 -23.21 10.97 -3.24
N ILE A 190 -22.48 10.34 -4.17
CA ILE A 190 -22.55 10.65 -5.60
C ILE A 190 -23.96 10.40 -6.16
N ALA A 191 -24.55 9.24 -5.84
CA ALA A 191 -25.91 8.90 -6.26
C ALA A 191 -26.98 9.88 -5.73
N GLN A 192 -26.69 10.59 -4.64
CA GLN A 192 -27.55 11.63 -4.06
C GLN A 192 -27.27 13.03 -4.61
N GLY A 193 -26.38 13.20 -5.59
CA GLY A 193 -26.03 14.48 -6.20
C GLY A 193 -24.79 15.16 -5.62
N GLY A 194 -23.99 14.43 -4.82
CA GLY A 194 -22.73 14.93 -4.27
C GLY A 194 -22.89 15.85 -3.05
N TRP A 195 -21.97 16.79 -2.91
CA TRP A 195 -21.89 17.69 -1.74
C TRP A 195 -22.29 19.13 -2.03
N GLY A 196 -23.06 19.37 -3.10
CA GLY A 196 -23.50 20.69 -3.52
C GLY A 196 -22.39 21.53 -4.15
N ASP A 197 -22.62 22.85 -4.22
CA ASP A 197 -21.73 23.78 -4.90
C ASP A 197 -20.36 23.90 -4.25
N THR A 198 -19.34 24.19 -5.05
CA THR A 198 -17.99 24.48 -4.58
C THR A 198 -17.92 25.88 -3.96
N ILE A 199 -16.98 26.04 -3.01
CA ILE A 199 -16.68 27.34 -2.43
C ILE A 199 -15.85 28.14 -3.43
N GLU A 200 -16.28 29.32 -3.77
CA GLU A 200 -15.57 30.22 -4.70
C GLU A 200 -14.19 30.63 -4.14
N ALA A 201 -13.24 30.87 -5.05
CA ALA A 201 -11.95 31.42 -4.69
C ALA A 201 -12.09 32.83 -4.06
N GLY A 202 -11.19 33.15 -3.13
CA GLY A 202 -11.23 34.45 -2.45
C GLY A 202 -10.30 34.51 -1.24
N GLY A 203 -10.42 35.57 -0.46
CA GLY A 203 -9.66 35.76 0.78
C GLY A 203 -9.95 34.69 1.85
N LEU A 204 -9.22 34.76 2.96
CA LEU A 204 -9.41 33.88 4.11
C LEU A 204 -10.84 33.95 4.64
N LEU A 205 -11.37 32.83 5.12
CA LEU A 205 -12.58 32.75 5.92
C LEU A 205 -12.19 32.40 7.35
N GLU A 206 -12.50 33.30 8.28
CA GLU A 206 -12.09 33.20 9.68
C GLU A 206 -13.15 33.82 10.58
N MET A 207 -12.97 33.77 11.90
CA MET A 207 -13.88 34.33 12.88
C MET A 207 -14.32 35.76 12.51
N GLY A 208 -15.61 35.95 12.43
CA GLY A 208 -16.23 37.25 12.04
C GLY A 208 -16.49 37.41 10.56
N SER A 209 -15.98 36.55 9.67
CA SER A 209 -16.38 36.54 8.25
C SER A 209 -17.88 36.24 8.10
N SER A 210 -18.52 36.75 7.04
CA SER A 210 -19.95 36.49 6.75
C SER A 210 -20.22 36.50 5.25
N GLY A 211 -21.41 36.00 4.87
CA GLY A 211 -21.91 36.02 3.50
C GLY A 211 -21.91 34.66 2.81
N SER A 212 -22.14 34.65 1.50
CA SER A 212 -22.38 33.46 0.68
C SER A 212 -21.27 32.43 0.76
N ARG A 213 -20.01 32.86 0.79
CA ARG A 213 -18.87 31.94 0.91
C ARG A 213 -18.81 31.22 2.27
N VAL A 214 -19.24 31.88 3.35
CA VAL A 214 -19.35 31.25 4.68
C VAL A 214 -20.49 30.24 4.69
N ILE A 215 -21.61 30.53 4.05
CA ILE A 215 -22.73 29.60 3.88
C ILE A 215 -22.27 28.38 3.07
N ALA A 216 -21.57 28.58 1.96
CA ALA A 216 -21.05 27.48 1.15
C ALA A 216 -20.05 26.60 1.94
N LEU A 217 -19.13 27.19 2.70
CA LEU A 217 -18.20 26.47 3.58
C LEU A 217 -18.95 25.63 4.61
N ARG A 218 -19.95 26.20 5.26
CA ARG A 218 -20.79 25.52 6.25
C ARG A 218 -21.50 24.32 5.62
N ASN A 219 -22.17 24.52 4.49
CA ASN A 219 -22.89 23.46 3.78
C ASN A 219 -21.97 22.30 3.38
N ARG A 220 -20.77 22.63 2.89
CA ARG A 220 -19.77 21.60 2.53
C ARG A 220 -19.28 20.80 3.75
N LEU A 221 -19.00 21.47 4.88
CA LEU A 221 -18.58 20.78 6.12
C LEU A 221 -19.70 19.93 6.72
N ILE A 222 -20.96 20.35 6.59
CA ILE A 222 -22.15 19.53 6.94
C ILE A 222 -22.21 18.29 6.05
N ALA A 223 -22.10 18.45 4.74
CA ALA A 223 -22.14 17.34 3.79
C ALA A 223 -20.95 16.35 3.97
N LEU A 224 -19.81 16.86 4.44
CA LEU A 224 -18.63 16.07 4.77
C LEU A 224 -18.68 15.42 6.17
N GLY A 225 -19.68 15.77 7.01
CA GLY A 225 -19.87 15.22 8.35
C GLY A 225 -19.03 15.86 9.45
N TYR A 226 -18.45 17.04 9.22
CA TYR A 226 -17.67 17.79 10.21
C TYR A 226 -18.49 18.80 11.01
N LEU A 227 -19.73 19.07 10.59
CA LEU A 227 -20.61 20.05 11.21
C LEU A 227 -22.03 19.53 11.22
N GLU A 228 -22.75 19.73 12.32
CA GLU A 228 -24.18 19.49 12.38
C GLU A 228 -24.97 20.53 11.58
N ASN A 229 -26.21 20.19 11.19
CA ASN A 229 -27.07 21.12 10.46
C ASN A 229 -27.32 22.41 11.26
N THR A 230 -26.81 23.51 10.76
CA THR A 230 -26.98 24.84 11.33
C THR A 230 -27.22 25.89 10.22
N TYR A 231 -28.03 26.90 10.53
CA TYR A 231 -28.31 27.99 9.60
C TYR A 231 -27.69 29.29 10.15
N SER A 232 -26.43 29.54 9.77
CA SER A 232 -25.73 30.77 10.14
C SER A 232 -24.92 31.27 8.94
N GLU A 233 -25.05 32.57 8.65
CA GLU A 233 -24.25 33.23 7.62
C GLU A 233 -22.91 33.73 8.15
N ARG A 234 -22.64 33.55 9.46
CA ARG A 234 -21.44 34.02 10.13
C ARG A 234 -20.47 32.87 10.37
N PHE A 235 -19.20 33.18 10.27
CA PHE A 235 -18.14 32.30 10.71
C PHE A 235 -18.04 32.42 12.25
N ASP A 236 -18.73 31.52 12.92
CA ASP A 236 -18.81 31.41 14.37
C ASP A 236 -17.81 30.38 14.92
N GLU A 237 -17.75 30.24 16.24
CA GLU A 237 -16.86 29.31 16.92
C GLU A 237 -17.09 27.85 16.50
N THR A 238 -18.36 27.44 16.33
CA THR A 238 -18.70 26.08 15.88
C THR A 238 -18.16 25.79 14.48
N LEU A 239 -18.21 26.77 13.57
CA LEU A 239 -17.64 26.61 12.22
C LEU A 239 -16.11 26.60 12.27
N ARG A 240 -15.48 27.42 13.13
CA ARG A 240 -14.02 27.39 13.37
C ARG A 240 -13.57 26.00 13.79
N ASP A 241 -14.25 25.40 14.75
CA ASP A 241 -13.92 24.09 15.28
C ASP A 241 -14.12 22.99 14.24
N ALA A 242 -15.16 23.11 13.40
CA ALA A 242 -15.36 22.20 12.28
C ALA A 242 -14.24 22.33 11.22
N VAL A 243 -13.79 23.57 10.91
CA VAL A 243 -12.65 23.81 10.03
C VAL A 243 -11.37 23.22 10.63
N PHE A 244 -11.11 23.45 11.92
CA PHE A 244 -9.96 22.91 12.62
C PHE A 244 -9.92 21.38 12.57
N ASN A 245 -11.02 20.71 12.87
CA ASN A 245 -11.13 19.25 12.82
C ASN A 245 -10.96 18.73 11.39
N PHE A 246 -11.55 19.42 10.40
CA PHE A 246 -11.33 19.06 8.99
C PHE A 246 -9.85 19.16 8.61
N GLN A 247 -9.19 20.25 8.98
CA GLN A 247 -7.75 20.47 8.72
C GLN A 247 -6.89 19.37 9.35
N ALA A 248 -7.11 19.08 10.64
CA ALA A 248 -6.39 18.07 11.37
C ALA A 248 -6.52 16.68 10.70
N ASN A 249 -7.75 16.29 10.33
CA ASN A 249 -8.01 15.01 9.69
C ASN A 249 -7.43 14.91 8.27
N ASN A 250 -7.26 16.05 7.58
CA ASN A 250 -6.77 16.05 6.20
C ASN A 250 -5.30 16.48 6.05
N GLY A 251 -4.52 16.48 7.15
CA GLY A 251 -3.08 16.77 7.12
C GLY A 251 -2.75 18.21 6.74
N LEU A 252 -3.67 19.15 6.97
CA LEU A 252 -3.48 20.57 6.79
C LEU A 252 -3.02 21.22 8.11
N LYS A 253 -2.57 22.48 8.03
CA LYS A 253 -2.32 23.28 9.23
C LYS A 253 -3.66 23.52 9.95
N ALA A 254 -3.81 22.91 11.12
CA ALA A 254 -5.04 23.02 11.92
C ALA A 254 -5.02 24.34 12.73
N ASP A 255 -5.47 25.43 12.12
CA ASP A 255 -5.58 26.75 12.72
C ASP A 255 -7.02 27.29 12.78
N GLY A 256 -7.96 26.54 12.23
CA GLY A 256 -9.37 26.92 12.17
C GLY A 256 -9.68 28.04 11.18
N ILE A 257 -8.74 28.38 10.29
CA ILE A 257 -8.89 29.40 9.24
C ILE A 257 -9.02 28.71 7.88
N ALA A 258 -10.11 28.93 7.17
CA ALA A 258 -10.27 28.34 5.85
C ALA A 258 -9.56 29.19 4.77
N GLY A 259 -8.26 28.96 4.61
CA GLY A 259 -7.42 29.51 3.56
C GLY A 259 -7.47 28.71 2.25
N PRO A 260 -6.68 29.09 1.24
CA PRO A 260 -6.70 28.46 -0.09
C PRO A 260 -6.51 26.95 -0.06
N SER A 261 -5.57 26.43 0.74
CA SER A 261 -5.33 24.99 0.91
C SER A 261 -6.55 24.27 1.48
N THR A 262 -7.15 24.82 2.52
CA THR A 262 -8.35 24.27 3.16
C THR A 262 -9.54 24.27 2.19
N ILE A 263 -9.78 25.40 1.50
CA ILE A 263 -10.85 25.51 0.50
C ILE A 263 -10.66 24.51 -0.65
N SER A 264 -9.44 24.36 -1.15
CA SER A 264 -9.12 23.39 -2.21
C SER A 264 -9.44 21.95 -1.77
N MET A 265 -9.06 21.58 -0.56
CA MET A 265 -9.32 20.23 -0.01
C MET A 265 -10.81 19.99 0.27
N ILE A 266 -11.55 21.01 0.76
CA ILE A 266 -13.00 20.94 0.95
C ILE A 266 -13.72 20.83 -0.40
N ASN A 267 -13.23 21.49 -1.44
CA ASN A 267 -13.80 21.47 -2.78
C ASN A 267 -13.51 20.20 -3.58
N MET A 268 -12.61 19.32 -3.09
CA MET A 268 -12.39 18.03 -3.73
C MET A 268 -13.72 17.28 -3.86
N SER A 269 -14.03 16.82 -5.08
CA SER A 269 -15.30 16.14 -5.35
C SER A 269 -15.35 14.74 -4.74
N PRO A 270 -16.55 14.19 -4.50
CA PRO A 270 -16.67 12.81 -4.01
C PRO A 270 -16.10 11.79 -5.00
N GLU A 271 -16.15 12.05 -6.31
CA GLU A 271 -15.54 11.20 -7.35
C GLU A 271 -14.00 11.20 -7.22
N SER A 272 -13.39 12.38 -6.98
CA SER A 272 -11.94 12.48 -6.77
C SER A 272 -11.51 11.71 -5.51
N ARG A 273 -12.26 11.83 -4.40
CA ARG A 273 -12.01 11.05 -3.19
C ARG A 273 -12.21 9.56 -3.41
N LEU A 274 -13.22 9.19 -4.21
CA LEU A 274 -13.46 7.79 -4.55
C LEU A 274 -12.27 7.19 -5.33
N LYS A 275 -11.66 7.94 -6.25
CA LYS A 275 -10.42 7.53 -6.93
C LYS A 275 -9.29 7.27 -5.92
N SER A 276 -9.04 8.21 -5.01
CA SER A 276 -8.02 8.03 -3.96
C SER A 276 -8.30 6.81 -3.08
N VAL A 277 -9.56 6.53 -2.74
CA VAL A 277 -9.94 5.34 -1.96
C VAL A 277 -9.69 4.06 -2.74
N VAL A 278 -10.05 3.99 -4.03
CA VAL A 278 -9.82 2.80 -4.87
C VAL A 278 -8.32 2.54 -5.04
N VAL A 279 -7.51 3.60 -5.25
CA VAL A 279 -6.05 3.51 -5.29
C VAL A 279 -5.49 3.02 -3.95
N ALA A 280 -5.98 3.55 -2.82
CA ALA A 280 -5.55 3.10 -1.51
C ALA A 280 -5.92 1.62 -1.26
N MET A 281 -7.09 1.14 -1.72
CA MET A 281 -7.46 -0.27 -1.65
C MET A 281 -6.52 -1.17 -2.47
N GLU A 282 -6.06 -0.69 -3.63
CA GLU A 282 -5.07 -1.41 -4.43
C GLU A 282 -3.72 -1.48 -3.71
N ARG A 283 -3.26 -0.37 -3.11
CA ARG A 283 -2.03 -0.31 -2.30
C ARG A 283 -2.07 -1.25 -1.07
N GLU A 284 -3.21 -1.34 -0.40
CA GLU A 284 -3.40 -2.29 0.72
C GLU A 284 -3.27 -3.75 0.29
N ARG A 285 -3.67 -4.10 -0.95
CA ARG A 285 -3.43 -5.44 -1.50
C ARG A 285 -1.94 -5.72 -1.72
N TRP A 286 -1.17 -4.73 -2.17
CA TRP A 286 0.29 -4.87 -2.34
C TRP A 286 1.04 -5.07 -1.02
N THR A 287 0.46 -4.56 0.07
CA THR A 287 1.01 -4.64 1.43
C THR A 287 0.23 -5.59 2.34
N ASN A 288 -0.43 -6.60 1.76
CA ASN A 288 -1.21 -7.60 2.50
C ASN A 288 -0.30 -8.61 3.22
N ILE A 289 0.54 -8.09 4.12
CA ILE A 289 1.48 -8.81 4.98
C ILE A 289 1.24 -8.42 6.44
N ASP A 290 1.77 -9.22 7.34
CA ASP A 290 1.92 -8.82 8.73
C ASP A 290 3.01 -7.73 8.83
N LEU A 291 2.65 -6.55 9.33
CA LEU A 291 3.58 -5.44 9.53
C LEU A 291 4.38 -5.56 10.85
N GLY A 292 4.06 -6.56 11.66
CA GLY A 292 4.62 -6.75 12.99
C GLY A 292 3.82 -6.02 14.08
N ASP A 293 3.78 -6.60 15.29
CA ASP A 293 3.09 -6.02 16.44
C ASP A 293 3.62 -4.63 16.79
N ARG A 294 4.96 -4.46 16.72
CA ARG A 294 5.65 -3.17 16.81
C ARG A 294 6.38 -2.88 15.50
N HIS A 295 6.09 -1.72 14.92
CA HIS A 295 6.75 -1.28 13.69
C HIS A 295 6.74 0.24 13.56
N VAL A 296 7.64 0.77 12.75
CA VAL A 296 7.68 2.17 12.33
C VAL A 296 6.92 2.32 11.02
N LEU A 297 5.95 3.21 11.00
CA LEU A 297 5.19 3.56 9.80
C LEU A 297 5.54 4.98 9.36
N VAL A 298 6.11 5.13 8.19
CA VAL A 298 6.33 6.42 7.53
C VAL A 298 5.28 6.61 6.46
N ASN A 299 4.45 7.64 6.55
CA ASN A 299 3.57 8.01 5.45
C ASN A 299 4.09 9.26 4.74
N LEU A 300 4.65 9.05 3.54
CA LEU A 300 5.26 10.12 2.74
C LEU A 300 4.27 11.22 2.34
N ALA A 301 3.00 10.86 2.09
CA ALA A 301 1.95 11.82 1.73
C ALA A 301 1.42 12.62 2.94
N ASP A 302 1.60 12.10 4.17
CA ASP A 302 1.17 12.71 5.42
C ASP A 302 2.29 13.47 6.13
N PHE A 303 3.54 13.24 5.71
CA PHE A 303 4.73 13.82 6.34
C PHE A 303 4.83 13.52 7.83
N HIS A 304 4.49 12.29 8.23
CA HIS A 304 4.59 11.82 9.61
C HIS A 304 5.27 10.46 9.69
N VAL A 305 5.98 10.27 10.81
CA VAL A 305 6.54 8.99 11.23
C VAL A 305 5.86 8.60 12.53
N LYS A 306 5.39 7.35 12.61
CA LYS A 306 4.69 6.78 13.77
C LYS A 306 5.36 5.50 14.21
N ILE A 307 5.43 5.28 15.53
CA ILE A 307 5.67 3.93 16.07
C ILE A 307 4.31 3.34 16.43
N MET A 308 4.05 2.19 15.87
CA MET A 308 2.84 1.41 16.12
C MET A 308 3.15 0.26 17.08
N ASP A 309 2.35 0.10 18.13
CA ASP A 309 2.40 -1.06 19.01
C ASP A 309 1.02 -1.69 19.08
N LYS A 310 0.90 -2.93 18.61
CA LYS A 310 -0.37 -3.69 18.59
C LYS A 310 -1.53 -2.87 18.04
N GLY A 311 -1.29 -2.20 16.92
CA GLY A 311 -2.25 -1.37 16.21
C GLY A 311 -2.56 -0.01 16.84
N ARG A 312 -1.80 0.42 17.86
CA ARG A 312 -1.92 1.75 18.49
C ARG A 312 -0.70 2.59 18.21
N VAL A 313 -0.90 3.88 17.97
CA VAL A 313 0.20 4.85 17.88
C VAL A 313 0.74 5.09 19.29
N THR A 314 2.02 4.80 19.53
CA THR A 314 2.72 5.05 20.79
C THR A 314 3.71 6.19 20.70
N PHE A 315 4.12 6.56 19.48
CA PHE A 315 4.92 7.74 19.18
C PHE A 315 4.53 8.29 17.82
N GLU A 316 4.56 9.61 17.66
CA GLU A 316 4.32 10.27 16.37
C GLU A 316 5.16 11.54 16.28
N THR A 317 5.81 11.76 15.13
CA THR A 317 6.56 12.99 14.85
C THR A 317 6.35 13.43 13.40
N ARG A 318 6.51 14.74 13.15
CA ARG A 318 6.53 15.29 11.80
C ARG A 318 7.79 14.85 11.06
N SER A 319 7.69 14.71 9.74
CA SER A 319 8.85 14.41 8.90
C SER A 319 8.95 15.34 7.69
N VAL A 320 10.17 15.49 7.18
CA VAL A 320 10.47 16.07 5.87
C VAL A 320 10.93 14.92 4.99
N VAL A 321 10.31 14.78 3.82
CA VAL A 321 10.56 13.70 2.87
C VAL A 321 11.18 14.22 1.58
N GLY A 322 11.49 13.34 0.63
CA GLY A 322 12.09 13.67 -0.65
C GLY A 322 11.30 14.69 -1.47
N HIS A 323 12.02 15.51 -2.22
CA HIS A 323 11.43 16.49 -3.15
C HIS A 323 10.63 15.78 -4.26
N PRO A 324 9.59 16.42 -4.86
CA PRO A 324 8.80 15.82 -5.95
C PRO A 324 9.58 15.57 -7.25
N GLU A 325 10.75 16.13 -7.43
CA GLU A 325 11.65 15.80 -8.55
C GLU A 325 12.03 14.32 -8.52
N GLU A 326 12.05 13.69 -9.69
CA GLU A 326 12.12 12.24 -9.83
C GLU A 326 13.33 11.62 -9.12
N ASP A 327 14.50 12.22 -9.25
CA ASP A 327 15.76 11.76 -8.66
C ASP A 327 15.90 12.03 -7.15
N ARG A 328 14.92 12.74 -6.53
CA ARG A 328 14.90 13.12 -5.11
C ARG A 328 13.72 12.52 -4.33
N ARG A 329 12.83 11.77 -4.98
CA ARG A 329 11.66 11.17 -4.32
C ARG A 329 12.08 10.11 -3.32
N SER A 330 11.43 10.11 -2.16
CA SER A 330 11.55 8.97 -1.24
C SER A 330 10.86 7.74 -1.84
N PRO A 331 11.55 6.58 -1.90
CA PRO A 331 10.93 5.34 -2.37
C PRO A 331 10.03 4.71 -1.30
N GLU A 332 9.10 3.86 -1.77
CA GLU A 332 8.23 3.05 -0.92
C GLU A 332 8.79 1.64 -0.79
N PHE A 333 9.19 1.24 0.41
CA PHE A 333 9.67 -0.11 0.70
C PHE A 333 9.53 -0.43 2.19
N SER A 334 9.81 -1.68 2.55
CA SER A 334 9.87 -2.14 3.93
C SER A 334 11.26 -2.71 4.22
N ASP A 335 11.73 -2.46 5.44
CA ASP A 335 13.03 -2.90 5.95
C ASP A 335 12.98 -3.01 7.48
N GLU A 336 14.12 -3.15 8.15
CA GLU A 336 14.24 -3.19 9.61
C GLU A 336 15.28 -2.17 10.08
N ILE A 337 14.93 -1.36 11.10
CA ILE A 337 15.90 -0.49 11.77
C ILE A 337 16.77 -1.36 12.66
N GLU A 338 18.07 -1.39 12.36
CA GLU A 338 19.05 -2.25 13.01
C GLU A 338 19.86 -1.52 14.07
N TYR A 339 20.21 -0.26 13.82
CA TYR A 339 21.02 0.55 14.71
C TYR A 339 20.78 2.05 14.51
N MET A 340 21.27 2.85 15.45
CA MET A 340 21.37 4.30 15.30
C MET A 340 22.82 4.76 15.39
N ILE A 341 23.12 5.89 14.79
CA ILE A 341 24.42 6.54 14.88
C ILE A 341 24.19 7.93 15.49
N VAL A 342 24.75 8.16 16.66
CA VAL A 342 24.76 9.43 17.38
C VAL A 342 26.01 10.20 16.96
N ASN A 343 25.93 11.53 16.85
CA ASN A 343 26.96 12.41 16.29
C ASN A 343 27.46 11.93 14.91
N PRO A 344 26.57 11.78 13.91
CA PRO A 344 26.95 11.18 12.64
C PRO A 344 27.88 12.08 11.81
N THR A 345 28.84 11.47 11.13
CA THR A 345 29.52 12.06 9.99
C THR A 345 28.60 11.98 8.78
N TRP A 346 28.40 13.09 8.09
CA TRP A 346 27.66 13.06 6.83
C TRP A 346 28.60 12.80 5.67
N HIS A 347 28.48 11.67 5.04
CA HIS A 347 29.09 11.36 3.76
C HIS A 347 28.17 11.90 2.66
N VAL A 348 28.64 12.92 1.94
CA VAL A 348 27.84 13.58 0.90
C VAL A 348 27.63 12.61 -0.25
N PRO A 349 26.37 12.30 -0.62
CA PRO A 349 26.11 11.46 -1.78
C PRO A 349 26.74 12.00 -3.06
N ARG A 350 27.24 11.11 -3.92
CA ARG A 350 27.91 11.49 -5.16
C ARG A 350 27.08 12.46 -6.00
N SER A 351 25.78 12.23 -6.12
CA SER A 351 24.88 13.11 -6.88
C SER A 351 24.82 14.53 -6.35
N ILE A 352 24.85 14.71 -5.01
CA ILE A 352 24.89 16.04 -4.38
C ILE A 352 26.26 16.67 -4.58
N ALA A 353 27.33 15.91 -4.36
CA ALA A 353 28.69 16.39 -4.50
C ALA A 353 28.97 16.91 -5.92
N THR A 354 28.52 16.20 -6.95
CA THR A 354 28.83 16.56 -8.34
C THR A 354 27.82 17.51 -8.98
N LYS A 355 26.51 17.32 -8.73
CA LYS A 355 25.47 18.14 -9.38
C LYS A 355 25.20 19.47 -8.68
N GLU A 356 25.39 19.53 -7.35
CA GLU A 356 25.04 20.71 -6.57
C GLU A 356 26.26 21.43 -6.00
N TYR A 357 27.24 20.68 -5.48
CA TYR A 357 28.38 21.26 -4.77
C TYR A 357 29.57 21.58 -5.67
N LEU A 358 29.86 20.74 -6.65
CA LEU A 358 30.92 21.04 -7.62
C LEU A 358 30.71 22.37 -8.34
N PRO A 359 29.52 22.74 -8.86
CA PRO A 359 29.29 24.07 -9.43
C PRO A 359 29.60 25.22 -8.45
N LEU A 360 29.27 25.08 -7.18
CA LEU A 360 29.61 26.10 -6.18
C LEU A 360 31.10 26.19 -5.93
N LEU A 361 31.81 25.06 -5.92
CA LEU A 361 33.28 25.03 -5.81
C LEU A 361 33.99 25.59 -7.05
N GLN A 362 33.39 25.46 -8.22
CA GLN A 362 33.88 26.08 -9.47
C GLN A 362 33.76 27.60 -9.45
N GLU A 363 32.73 28.14 -8.79
CA GLU A 363 32.57 29.59 -8.59
C GLU A 363 33.48 30.13 -7.47
N ASP A 364 33.52 29.42 -6.33
CA ASP A 364 34.38 29.74 -5.19
C ASP A 364 34.93 28.45 -4.57
N ARG A 365 36.24 28.20 -4.71
CA ARG A 365 36.90 27.02 -4.16
C ARG A 365 36.78 26.88 -2.65
N PHE A 366 36.48 27.96 -1.94
CA PHE A 366 36.24 27.97 -0.50
C PHE A 366 34.75 27.92 -0.11
N ALA A 367 33.88 27.87 -1.10
CA ALA A 367 32.49 27.54 -0.80
C ALA A 367 32.40 26.20 -0.05
N LEU A 368 31.39 26.05 0.82
CA LEU A 368 31.19 24.81 1.59
C LEU A 368 32.42 24.43 2.45
N ASP A 369 33.05 25.40 3.11
CA ASP A 369 34.26 25.25 3.94
C ASP A 369 34.08 24.28 5.12
N TYR A 370 32.84 24.03 5.52
CA TYR A 370 32.44 23.04 6.55
C TYR A 370 32.52 21.58 6.07
N LEU A 371 32.78 21.33 4.77
CA LEU A 371 32.99 20.00 4.21
C LEU A 371 34.49 19.75 4.01
N ASN A 372 34.99 18.62 4.45
CA ASN A 372 36.33 18.14 4.11
C ASN A 372 36.29 17.35 2.80
N LEU A 373 37.34 17.53 1.98
CA LEU A 373 37.57 16.74 0.77
C LEU A 373 38.48 15.57 1.11
N PHE A 374 38.22 14.41 0.53
CA PHE A 374 39.03 13.20 0.70
C PHE A 374 39.37 12.64 -0.68
N ASP A 375 40.59 12.18 -0.84
CA ASP A 375 41.01 11.44 -2.03
C ASP A 375 40.57 9.98 -1.98
N ALA A 376 41.00 9.21 -3.01
CA ALA A 376 40.65 7.78 -3.11
C ALA A 376 41.31 6.92 -2.03
N GLU A 377 42.39 7.40 -1.42
CA GLU A 377 43.13 6.78 -0.32
C GLU A 377 42.49 7.12 1.04
N GLY A 378 41.55 8.09 1.08
CA GLY A 378 40.86 8.55 2.28
C GLY A 378 41.62 9.63 3.06
N GLU A 379 42.62 10.26 2.44
CA GLU A 379 43.38 11.37 3.02
C GLU A 379 42.69 12.71 2.76
N ILE A 380 42.81 13.65 3.70
CA ILE A 380 42.24 14.99 3.55
C ILE A 380 43.01 15.78 2.48
N VAL A 381 42.27 16.37 1.54
CA VAL A 381 42.82 17.17 0.45
C VAL A 381 42.58 18.66 0.71
N GLU A 382 43.69 19.42 0.71
CA GLU A 382 43.66 20.86 0.87
C GLU A 382 43.17 21.55 -0.41
N ARG A 383 42.21 22.46 -0.27
CA ARG A 383 41.57 23.15 -1.43
C ARG A 383 42.48 24.19 -2.11
N PHE A 384 43.50 24.68 -1.41
CA PHE A 384 44.33 25.82 -1.87
C PHE A 384 44.99 25.62 -3.23
N GLY A 385 45.40 24.40 -3.57
CA GLY A 385 46.06 24.06 -4.84
C GLY A 385 45.12 23.55 -5.93
N LEU A 386 43.80 23.44 -5.69
CA LEU A 386 42.87 22.86 -6.62
C LEU A 386 42.20 23.91 -7.51
N ASP A 387 42.05 23.59 -8.78
CA ASP A 387 41.18 24.29 -9.72
C ASP A 387 39.97 23.40 -10.02
N PHE A 388 38.82 23.71 -9.38
CA PHE A 388 37.62 22.92 -9.55
C PHE A 388 36.98 23.05 -10.93
N THR A 389 37.36 24.07 -11.73
CA THR A 389 36.88 24.22 -13.12
C THR A 389 37.41 23.15 -14.06
N GLU A 390 38.46 22.42 -13.66
CA GLU A 390 39.02 21.30 -14.40
C GLU A 390 38.19 20.01 -14.29
N PHE A 391 37.24 19.93 -13.31
CA PHE A 391 36.46 18.73 -13.06
C PHE A 391 35.03 18.83 -13.63
N THR A 392 34.51 17.68 -14.02
CA THR A 392 33.12 17.47 -14.45
C THR A 392 32.37 16.57 -13.42
N GLU A 393 31.07 16.39 -13.61
CA GLU A 393 30.29 15.43 -12.78
C GLU A 393 30.86 14.01 -12.83
N GLU A 394 31.44 13.61 -13.96
CA GLU A 394 31.91 12.25 -14.24
C GLU A 394 33.27 11.97 -13.60
N ASP A 395 34.18 12.96 -13.62
CA ASP A 395 35.58 12.82 -13.24
C ASP A 395 35.97 13.50 -11.91
N PHE A 396 35.04 14.14 -11.19
CA PHE A 396 35.30 14.73 -9.87
C PHE A 396 35.83 13.65 -8.91
N PRO A 397 37.11 13.69 -8.47
CA PRO A 397 37.74 12.54 -7.82
C PRO A 397 37.54 12.46 -6.31
N PHE A 398 36.96 13.51 -5.70
CA PHE A 398 36.93 13.63 -4.25
C PHE A 398 35.62 13.16 -3.64
N ASP A 399 35.74 12.50 -2.47
CA ASP A 399 34.65 12.34 -1.53
C ASP A 399 34.52 13.58 -0.64
N MET A 400 33.30 13.92 -0.25
CA MET A 400 33.03 15.06 0.64
C MET A 400 32.38 14.56 1.93
N LYS A 401 32.88 15.02 3.09
CA LYS A 401 32.35 14.63 4.38
C LYS A 401 32.20 15.86 5.31
N GLN A 402 31.11 15.87 6.09
CA GLN A 402 30.90 16.82 7.16
C GLN A 402 31.10 16.13 8.52
N ALA A 403 31.97 16.67 9.34
CA ALA A 403 32.22 16.15 10.68
C ALA A 403 30.99 16.30 11.61
N PRO A 404 30.89 15.54 12.70
CA PRO A 404 29.88 15.70 13.71
C PRO A 404 29.81 17.15 14.24
N SER A 405 28.63 17.72 14.25
CA SER A 405 28.36 19.04 14.84
C SER A 405 26.86 19.32 14.89
N THR A 406 26.44 20.33 15.63
CA THR A 406 25.05 20.80 15.67
C THR A 406 24.57 21.40 14.34
N SER A 407 25.51 21.75 13.44
CA SER A 407 25.23 22.24 12.08
C SER A 407 25.35 21.16 11.00
N ASN A 408 25.67 19.91 11.38
CA ASN A 408 25.73 18.80 10.44
C ASN A 408 24.38 18.60 9.72
N ALA A 409 24.39 18.36 8.43
CA ALA A 409 23.18 18.20 7.64
C ALA A 409 22.28 17.05 8.13
N LEU A 410 22.87 16.02 8.76
CA LEU A 410 22.16 14.90 9.38
C LEU A 410 21.74 15.17 10.83
N GLY A 411 22.03 16.39 11.38
CA GLY A 411 21.84 16.69 12.79
C GLY A 411 22.70 15.83 13.70
N LEU A 412 22.17 15.45 14.85
CA LEU A 412 22.90 14.74 15.90
C LEU A 412 22.63 13.23 15.97
N VAL A 413 21.72 12.70 15.14
CA VAL A 413 21.40 11.26 15.09
C VAL A 413 20.83 10.84 13.74
N LYS A 414 21.20 9.63 13.32
CA LYS A 414 20.56 8.92 12.19
C LYS A 414 20.20 7.48 12.58
N TYR A 415 19.13 6.96 12.01
CA TYR A 415 18.55 5.62 12.26
C TYR A 415 18.69 4.80 11.00
N MET A 416 19.38 3.68 11.10
CA MET A 416 19.88 2.92 9.96
C MET A 416 19.07 1.64 9.76
N PHE A 417 18.60 1.47 8.55
CA PHE A 417 18.03 0.25 7.95
C PHE A 417 18.74 0.03 6.62
N PRO A 418 19.87 -0.72 6.61
CA PRO A 418 20.74 -0.82 5.46
C PRO A 418 20.02 -1.30 4.20
N ASN A 419 19.95 -0.45 3.18
CA ASN A 419 19.22 -0.72 1.95
C ASN A 419 19.96 -0.17 0.72
N ARG A 420 19.64 -0.68 -0.46
CA ARG A 420 20.28 -0.28 -1.72
C ARG A 420 19.96 1.15 -2.18
N TYR A 421 18.99 1.81 -1.55
CA TYR A 421 18.55 3.17 -1.91
C TYR A 421 19.25 4.24 -1.08
N ASN A 422 20.08 3.87 -0.09
CA ASN A 422 20.71 4.75 0.88
C ASN A 422 19.72 5.67 1.61
N ILE A 423 18.53 5.18 1.91
CA ILE A 423 17.51 5.90 2.68
C ILE A 423 17.65 5.56 4.17
N TYR A 424 17.57 6.58 5.00
CA TYR A 424 17.56 6.47 6.46
C TYR A 424 16.71 7.58 7.08
N LEU A 425 16.34 7.43 8.34
CA LEU A 425 15.74 8.51 9.13
C LEU A 425 16.85 9.28 9.83
N HIS A 426 16.71 10.62 9.99
CA HIS A 426 17.76 11.42 10.65
C HIS A 426 17.23 12.72 11.22
N ASP A 427 18.01 13.32 12.09
CA ASP A 427 17.86 14.69 12.58
C ASP A 427 18.24 15.71 11.49
N THR A 428 18.07 17.00 11.77
CA THR A 428 18.43 18.09 10.86
C THR A 428 18.52 19.43 11.62
N PRO A 429 19.47 20.32 11.29
CA PRO A 429 19.47 21.69 11.80
C PRO A 429 18.34 22.56 11.17
N ALA A 430 17.78 22.16 10.03
CA ALA A 430 16.74 22.92 9.32
C ALA A 430 15.35 22.73 9.95
N LYS A 431 15.21 23.04 11.24
CA LYS A 431 13.98 22.80 12.02
C LYS A 431 12.77 23.61 11.53
N SER A 432 12.96 24.75 10.87
CA SER A 432 11.89 25.58 10.33
C SER A 432 11.03 24.87 9.29
N LEU A 433 11.59 23.89 8.55
CA LEU A 433 10.88 23.12 7.53
C LEU A 433 9.72 22.29 8.10
N PHE A 434 9.75 21.94 9.39
CA PHE A 434 8.65 21.21 10.04
C PHE A 434 7.39 22.07 10.24
N ALA A 435 7.49 23.40 10.12
CA ALA A 435 6.34 24.31 10.19
C ALA A 435 5.57 24.39 8.86
N GLU A 436 6.17 23.93 7.76
CA GLU A 436 5.55 23.94 6.45
C GLU A 436 4.41 22.91 6.35
N GLU A 437 3.40 23.23 5.55
CA GLU A 437 2.28 22.30 5.29
C GLU A 437 2.71 21.16 4.35
N SER A 438 3.43 21.48 3.28
CA SER A 438 4.06 20.49 2.40
C SER A 438 5.54 20.37 2.78
N ARG A 439 5.96 19.19 3.19
CA ARG A 439 7.31 18.96 3.71
C ARG A 439 8.13 18.03 2.81
N ALA A 440 8.08 18.26 1.51
CA ALA A 440 8.80 17.50 0.50
C ALA A 440 10.03 18.30 0.01
N PHE A 441 11.15 18.24 0.75
CA PHE A 441 12.33 19.09 0.51
C PHE A 441 13.67 18.34 0.51
N SER A 442 13.73 17.06 0.92
CA SER A 442 14.98 16.31 1.02
C SER A 442 15.38 15.68 -0.33
N HIS A 443 16.54 15.05 -0.34
CA HIS A 443 17.03 14.23 -1.45
C HIS A 443 16.67 12.75 -1.33
N GLY A 444 15.54 12.46 -0.67
CA GLY A 444 15.02 11.10 -0.51
C GLY A 444 15.03 10.60 0.93
N CYS A 445 16.04 10.93 1.75
CA CYS A 445 16.07 10.61 3.18
C CYS A 445 14.96 11.34 3.95
N ILE A 446 14.64 10.83 5.14
CA ILE A 446 13.48 11.29 5.91
C ILE A 446 13.99 11.96 7.19
N ARG A 447 13.72 13.28 7.34
CA ARG A 447 14.10 14.07 8.50
C ARG A 447 13.01 13.99 9.55
N LEU A 448 13.39 13.86 10.84
CA LEU A 448 12.47 13.77 11.98
C LEU A 448 12.38 15.11 12.71
N GLY A 449 11.17 15.47 13.13
CA GLY A 449 10.91 16.64 13.97
C GLY A 449 11.45 16.46 15.39
N ASP A 450 11.13 15.30 15.98
CA ASP A 450 11.50 14.91 17.34
C ASP A 450 12.42 13.67 17.29
N PRO A 451 13.67 13.83 16.79
CA PRO A 451 14.56 12.71 16.54
C PRO A 451 15.01 12.01 17.82
N PHE A 452 15.26 12.72 18.91
CA PHE A 452 15.74 12.13 20.16
C PHE A 452 14.67 11.28 20.85
N ASP A 453 13.43 11.81 20.93
CA ASP A 453 12.29 11.05 21.48
C ASP A 453 12.03 9.78 20.67
N PHE A 454 12.23 9.82 19.34
CA PHE A 454 12.18 8.63 18.51
C PHE A 454 13.26 7.61 18.90
N GLY A 455 14.50 8.07 19.16
CA GLY A 455 15.60 7.23 19.63
C GLY A 455 15.30 6.60 20.99
N TYR A 456 14.80 7.39 21.94
CA TYR A 456 14.40 6.88 23.26
C TYR A 456 13.31 5.83 23.15
N ALA A 457 12.32 6.05 22.29
CA ALA A 457 11.26 5.07 22.04
C ALA A 457 11.79 3.75 21.48
N LEU A 458 12.82 3.77 20.63
CA LEU A 458 13.47 2.54 20.14
C LEU A 458 14.28 1.85 21.23
N LEU A 459 15.12 2.61 21.98
CA LEU A 459 15.98 2.08 23.04
C LEU A 459 15.19 1.54 24.25
N ALA A 460 13.98 2.01 24.48
CA ALA A 460 13.11 1.53 25.57
C ALA A 460 12.78 0.03 25.48
N LEU A 461 13.08 -0.65 24.35
CA LEU A 461 12.94 -2.09 24.23
C LEU A 461 14.10 -2.87 24.87
N GLN A 462 15.27 -2.26 25.04
CA GLN A 462 16.49 -2.93 25.49
C GLN A 462 17.08 -2.34 26.78
N THR A 463 16.62 -1.18 27.23
CA THR A 463 17.11 -0.54 28.46
C THR A 463 16.00 0.15 29.24
N ASN A 464 16.17 0.25 30.57
CA ASN A 464 15.29 1.02 31.44
C ASN A 464 15.69 2.50 31.52
N ASP A 465 16.82 2.89 30.93
CA ASP A 465 17.33 4.25 30.86
C ASP A 465 17.70 4.61 29.41
N PRO A 466 16.73 4.73 28.50
CA PRO A 466 16.99 5.03 27.09
C PRO A 466 17.60 6.42 26.89
N GLU A 467 17.22 7.41 27.70
CA GLU A 467 17.75 8.76 27.63
C GLU A 467 19.22 8.78 28.09
N GLY A 468 19.56 8.11 29.19
CA GLY A 468 20.93 8.01 29.68
C GLY A 468 21.88 7.38 28.66
N VAL A 469 21.50 6.24 28.09
CA VAL A 469 22.29 5.56 27.04
C VAL A 469 22.50 6.45 25.81
N PHE A 470 21.47 7.16 25.37
CA PHE A 470 21.56 8.05 24.21
C PHE A 470 22.47 9.26 24.52
N HIS A 471 22.30 9.89 25.68
CA HIS A 471 23.08 11.07 26.06
C HIS A 471 24.54 10.75 26.37
N GLU A 472 24.85 9.58 26.91
CA GLU A 472 26.23 9.11 27.06
C GLU A 472 26.98 9.09 25.72
N ALA A 473 26.33 8.55 24.66
CA ALA A 473 26.87 8.58 23.31
C ALA A 473 26.95 10.00 22.74
N LEU A 474 25.96 10.86 23.02
CA LEU A 474 25.89 12.22 22.51
C LEU A 474 27.01 13.10 23.11
N GLU A 475 27.30 12.96 24.39
CA GLU A 475 28.30 13.74 25.13
C GLU A 475 29.75 13.45 24.69
N THR A 476 29.99 12.31 24.02
CA THR A 476 31.32 12.02 23.43
C THR A 476 31.71 13.03 22.36
N GLY A 477 30.74 13.62 21.65
CA GLY A 477 30.96 14.45 20.46
C GLY A 477 31.52 13.69 19.27
N GLU A 478 31.74 12.38 19.39
CA GLU A 478 32.28 11.49 18.34
C GLU A 478 31.18 10.61 17.76
N GLU A 479 31.34 10.21 16.51
CA GLU A 479 30.42 9.27 15.87
C GLU A 479 30.34 7.96 16.65
N THR A 480 29.16 7.66 17.20
CA THR A 480 28.93 6.51 18.07
C THR A 480 27.76 5.69 17.57
N GLN A 481 27.97 4.41 17.30
CA GLN A 481 26.92 3.47 16.92
C GLN A 481 26.31 2.82 18.16
N ILE A 482 24.96 2.75 18.20
CA ILE A 482 24.19 2.01 19.19
C ILE A 482 23.34 0.99 18.45
N ASP A 483 23.65 -0.29 18.62
CA ASP A 483 22.91 -1.38 18.00
C ASP A 483 21.57 -1.60 18.73
N LEU A 484 20.52 -1.96 17.99
CA LEU A 484 19.26 -2.41 18.55
C LEU A 484 19.29 -3.91 18.75
N GLU A 485 19.14 -4.38 20.00
CA GLU A 485 19.07 -5.83 20.31
C GLU A 485 17.86 -6.48 19.61
N GLN A 486 16.78 -5.75 19.47
CA GLN A 486 15.61 -6.13 18.70
C GLN A 486 15.42 -5.13 17.56
N HIS A 487 15.64 -5.59 16.34
CA HIS A 487 15.37 -4.80 15.14
C HIS A 487 13.89 -4.44 15.06
N VAL A 488 13.58 -3.25 14.55
CA VAL A 488 12.22 -2.75 14.47
C VAL A 488 11.82 -2.61 12.99
N PRO A 489 10.80 -3.35 12.51
CA PRO A 489 10.31 -3.20 11.15
C PRO A 489 9.95 -1.76 10.84
N ILE A 490 10.34 -1.29 9.65
CA ILE A 490 10.00 0.02 9.11
C ILE A 490 9.29 -0.13 7.77
N HIS A 491 8.18 0.56 7.61
CA HIS A 491 7.38 0.57 6.40
C HIS A 491 7.23 2.00 5.89
N ILE A 492 7.93 2.32 4.79
CA ILE A 492 7.80 3.59 4.10
C ILE A 492 6.68 3.45 3.08
N MET A 493 5.58 4.15 3.30
CA MET A 493 4.33 4.05 2.53
C MET A 493 3.92 5.40 1.96
N TYR A 494 3.06 5.37 0.96
CA TYR A 494 2.43 6.55 0.38
C TYR A 494 0.92 6.36 0.40
N ARG A 495 0.26 6.89 1.42
CA ARG A 495 -1.18 6.76 1.64
C ARG A 495 -1.84 8.13 1.59
N THR A 496 -2.66 8.37 0.58
CA THR A 496 -3.40 9.63 0.39
C THR A 496 -4.82 9.57 0.95
N ALA A 497 -5.41 8.39 1.11
CA ALA A 497 -6.62 8.15 1.88
C ALA A 497 -6.27 7.31 3.11
N VAL A 498 -6.54 7.83 4.31
CA VAL A 498 -6.12 7.24 5.59
C VAL A 498 -7.27 7.29 6.59
N GLY A 499 -7.54 6.17 7.24
CA GLY A 499 -8.51 6.11 8.34
C GLY A 499 -7.96 6.80 9.60
N SER A 500 -8.73 7.74 10.16
CA SER A 500 -8.40 8.37 11.44
C SER A 500 -8.94 7.56 12.63
N ALA A 501 -8.47 7.90 13.83
CA ALA A 501 -8.85 7.19 15.05
C ALA A 501 -10.33 7.34 15.40
N ASP A 502 -10.98 8.44 15.00
CA ASP A 502 -12.40 8.72 15.17
C ASP A 502 -13.31 8.01 14.16
N GLY A 503 -12.73 7.23 13.22
CA GLY A 503 -13.43 6.47 12.20
C GLY A 503 -13.72 7.24 10.92
N ASN A 504 -13.35 8.51 10.83
CA ASN A 504 -13.43 9.30 9.61
C ASN A 504 -12.28 8.96 8.67
N MET A 505 -12.46 9.24 7.36
CA MET A 505 -11.35 9.17 6.40
C MET A 505 -10.74 10.56 6.22
N GLY A 506 -9.43 10.64 6.37
CA GLY A 506 -8.62 11.79 6.01
C GLY A 506 -8.02 11.62 4.62
N TYR A 507 -7.84 12.74 3.93
CA TYR A 507 -7.25 12.75 2.60
C TYR A 507 -5.96 13.58 2.60
N ARG A 508 -4.99 13.18 1.80
CA ARG A 508 -3.70 13.84 1.63
C ARG A 508 -3.50 14.23 0.18
N ARG A 509 -2.67 15.21 -0.06
CA ARG A 509 -2.28 15.60 -1.41
C ARG A 509 -1.42 14.52 -2.04
N ASP A 510 -1.63 14.27 -3.32
CA ASP A 510 -0.77 13.39 -4.12
C ASP A 510 0.50 14.14 -4.54
N VAL A 511 1.43 14.33 -3.59
CA VAL A 511 2.63 15.18 -3.71
C VAL A 511 3.56 14.71 -4.83
N TYR A 512 3.62 13.40 -5.07
CA TYR A 512 4.46 12.78 -6.09
C TYR A 512 3.70 12.43 -7.38
N GLY A 513 2.37 12.61 -7.40
CA GLY A 513 1.53 12.24 -8.54
C GLY A 513 1.35 10.73 -8.72
N ARG A 514 1.70 9.92 -7.72
CA ARG A 514 1.63 8.46 -7.79
C ARG A 514 0.22 7.93 -7.86
N ASP A 515 -0.72 8.54 -7.14
CA ASP A 515 -2.11 8.11 -7.17
C ASP A 515 -2.76 8.36 -8.52
N ALA A 516 -2.42 9.46 -9.18
CA ALA A 516 -2.87 9.75 -10.53
C ALA A 516 -2.37 8.69 -11.53
N GLN A 517 -1.12 8.25 -11.41
CA GLN A 517 -0.54 7.20 -12.25
C GLN A 517 -1.20 5.84 -11.99
N ILE A 518 -1.38 5.46 -10.71
CA ILE A 518 -2.04 4.21 -10.33
C ILE A 518 -3.49 4.20 -10.80
N TRP A 519 -4.22 5.32 -10.62
CA TRP A 519 -5.59 5.42 -11.12
C TRP A 519 -5.66 5.22 -12.64
N SER A 520 -4.80 5.88 -13.40
CA SER A 520 -4.73 5.70 -14.87
C SER A 520 -4.46 4.24 -15.26
N ALA A 521 -3.59 3.54 -14.55
CA ALA A 521 -3.32 2.13 -14.77
C ALA A 521 -4.53 1.23 -14.41
N LEU A 522 -5.22 1.51 -13.30
CA LEU A 522 -6.45 0.81 -12.88
C LEU A 522 -7.57 0.99 -13.91
N GLU A 523 -7.78 2.23 -14.37
CA GLU A 523 -8.78 2.56 -15.40
C GLU A 523 -8.48 1.83 -16.73
N SER A 524 -7.21 1.82 -17.13
CA SER A 524 -6.75 1.08 -18.31
C SER A 524 -6.94 -0.43 -18.18
N ALA A 525 -6.92 -0.96 -16.97
CA ALA A 525 -7.17 -2.36 -16.65
C ALA A 525 -8.66 -2.69 -16.45
N GLY A 526 -9.57 -1.74 -16.71
CA GLY A 526 -11.02 -1.91 -16.70
C GLY A 526 -11.69 -1.64 -15.35
N VAL A 527 -11.02 -0.93 -14.44
CA VAL A 527 -11.66 -0.45 -13.19
C VAL A 527 -12.52 0.77 -13.50
N GLU A 528 -13.78 0.71 -13.09
CA GLU A 528 -14.74 1.79 -13.21
C GLU A 528 -15.16 2.27 -11.82
N LEU A 529 -15.53 3.54 -11.68
CA LEU A 529 -16.00 4.06 -10.40
C LEU A 529 -17.35 3.49 -9.98
N GLY A 530 -18.16 3.05 -10.96
CA GLY A 530 -19.51 2.53 -10.70
C GLY A 530 -20.52 3.64 -10.38
N VAL A 531 -20.35 4.82 -11.01
CA VAL A 531 -21.19 6.01 -10.85
C VAL A 531 -21.96 6.35 -12.10
#